data_a09c83e85b6b4586c218438762b69af7
#
_entry.id   a09c83e85b6b4586c218438762b69af7
#
_cell.length_a   1.000
_cell.length_b   1.000
_cell.length_c   1.000
_cell.angle_alpha   90.00
_cell.angle_beta   90.00
_cell.angle_gamma   90.00
#
_symmetry.space_group_name_H-M   'P 1'
#
loop_
_entity.id
_entity.type
_entity.pdbx_description
1 polymer ?
#
loop_
_entity_poly.entity_id
_entity_poly.type
_entity_poly.pdbx_seq_one_letter_code
_entity_poly.pdbx_strand_id
1 'polypeptide(L)'
;VLITVLLIGAVANGLINRQFEQYVALQRKNFSEQLAESLPSQYDERNGEWNVDYIHGIGMYALKDGYLIRLLDRENHVVWDAENHDMTLCHQVMQEIRTEMEEKRPQLKGEFSTYRYDIRKRDAIVGYLDVSYYSPYYFNESDFRFLDSLNRILIGIGLVVLTAAVAMGTMLAKRLSVPL
;
A
#
# COMPACT_ATOMS: atom_id res chain seq x y z
N VAL A 1 21.52 -1.47 29.72
CA VAL A 1 20.44 -2.40 29.31
C VAL A 1 19.20 -1.64 28.83
N LEU A 2 18.58 -0.77 29.68
CA LEU A 2 17.37 -0.04 29.31
C LEU A 2 17.55 0.80 28.04
N ILE A 3 18.62 1.62 28.00
CA ILE A 3 18.95 2.46 26.83
C ILE A 3 19.16 1.62 25.58
N THR A 4 19.84 0.48 25.72
CA THR A 4 20.11 -0.43 24.58
C THR A 4 18.82 -1.04 24.05
N VAL A 5 17.91 -1.48 24.92
CA VAL A 5 16.60 -2.04 24.53
C VAL A 5 15.73 -0.96 23.83
N LEU A 6 15.68 0.26 24.36
CA LEU A 6 14.95 1.37 23.74
C LEU A 6 15.52 1.75 22.38
N LEU A 7 16.86 1.79 22.25
CA LEU A 7 17.53 2.12 21.00
C LEU A 7 17.29 1.05 19.93
N ILE A 8 17.40 -0.23 20.30
CA ILE A 8 17.10 -1.34 19.38
C ILE A 8 15.62 -1.29 18.95
N GLY A 9 14.70 -1.05 19.88
CA GLY A 9 13.28 -0.91 19.58
C GLY A 9 12.98 0.23 18.62
N ALA A 10 13.58 1.41 18.84
CA ALA A 10 13.40 2.56 17.98
C ALA A 10 13.95 2.32 16.57
N VAL A 11 15.16 1.72 16.45
CA VAL A 11 15.77 1.37 15.18
C VAL A 11 14.94 0.31 14.44
N ALA A 12 14.53 -0.75 15.12
CA ALA A 12 13.71 -1.81 14.56
C ALA A 12 12.37 -1.26 14.02
N ASN A 13 11.69 -0.41 14.81
CA ASN A 13 10.44 0.22 14.40
C ASN A 13 10.64 1.12 13.16
N GLY A 14 11.68 1.94 13.14
CA GLY A 14 12.01 2.78 11.98
C GLY A 14 12.29 1.96 10.71
N LEU A 15 13.05 0.86 10.83
CA LEU A 15 13.35 -0.04 9.71
C LEU A 15 12.10 -0.75 9.20
N ILE A 16 11.26 -1.28 10.09
CA ILE A 16 10.00 -1.95 9.74
C ILE A 16 9.08 -1.00 9.00
N ASN A 17 8.86 0.21 9.52
CA ASN A 17 8.02 1.20 8.85
C ASN A 17 8.53 1.50 7.44
N ARG A 18 9.83 1.76 7.28
CA ARG A 18 10.44 2.07 5.97
C ARG A 18 10.32 0.91 4.97
N GLN A 19 10.56 -0.33 5.42
CA GLN A 19 10.43 -1.52 4.57
C GLN A 19 8.97 -1.75 4.17
N PHE A 20 8.04 -1.52 5.09
CA PHE A 20 6.62 -1.66 4.81
C PHE A 20 6.11 -0.61 3.81
N GLU A 21 6.56 0.65 3.93
CA GLU A 21 6.27 1.71 2.96
C GLU A 21 6.74 1.34 1.55
N GLN A 22 7.97 0.83 1.42
CA GLN A 22 8.50 0.36 0.13
C GLN A 22 7.71 -0.83 -0.42
N TYR A 23 7.34 -1.76 0.45
CA TYR A 23 6.54 -2.93 0.07
C TYR A 23 5.17 -2.50 -0.47
N VAL A 24 4.47 -1.60 0.22
CA VAL A 24 3.16 -1.11 -0.22
C VAL A 24 3.28 -0.33 -1.52
N ALA A 25 4.27 0.54 -1.66
CA ALA A 25 4.52 1.26 -2.91
C ALA A 25 4.76 0.31 -4.10
N LEU A 26 5.55 -0.75 -3.88
CA LEU A 26 5.79 -1.77 -4.90
C LEU A 26 4.52 -2.57 -5.22
N GLN A 27 3.71 -2.92 -4.22
CA GLN A 27 2.42 -3.59 -4.44
C GLN A 27 1.48 -2.75 -5.31
N ARG A 28 1.41 -1.43 -5.08
CA ARG A 28 0.57 -0.52 -5.89
C ARG A 28 0.99 -0.54 -7.35
N LYS A 29 2.29 -0.46 -7.60
CA LYS A 29 2.85 -0.55 -8.95
C LYS A 29 2.54 -1.90 -9.60
N ASN A 30 2.84 -3.00 -8.90
CA ASN A 30 2.62 -4.35 -9.41
C ASN A 30 1.14 -4.62 -9.73
N PHE A 31 0.21 -4.15 -8.89
CA PHE A 31 -1.22 -4.25 -9.18
C PHE A 31 -1.59 -3.55 -10.49
N SER A 32 -1.10 -2.33 -10.69
CA SER A 32 -1.37 -1.56 -11.90
C SER A 32 -0.81 -2.23 -13.17
N GLU A 33 0.41 -2.80 -13.08
CA GLU A 33 1.03 -3.55 -14.15
C GLU A 33 0.26 -4.83 -14.48
N GLN A 34 -0.10 -5.63 -13.46
CA GLN A 34 -0.90 -6.85 -13.62
C GLN A 34 -2.27 -6.56 -14.22
N LEU A 35 -2.89 -5.44 -13.82
CA LEU A 35 -4.14 -5.00 -14.39
C LEU A 35 -3.99 -4.72 -15.88
N ALA A 36 -2.98 -3.95 -16.28
CA ALA A 36 -2.70 -3.65 -17.68
C ALA A 36 -2.40 -4.92 -18.49
N GLU A 37 -1.66 -5.87 -17.93
CA GLU A 37 -1.34 -7.16 -18.56
C GLU A 37 -2.57 -8.08 -18.72
N SER A 38 -3.60 -7.94 -17.89
CA SER A 38 -4.82 -8.74 -17.95
C SER A 38 -5.79 -8.28 -19.05
N LEU A 39 -5.79 -6.99 -19.35
CA LEU A 39 -6.76 -6.35 -20.25
C LEU A 39 -6.69 -6.76 -21.72
N PRO A 40 -5.55 -7.13 -22.32
CA PRO A 40 -5.50 -7.54 -23.75
C PRO A 40 -6.46 -8.66 -24.10
N SER A 41 -6.79 -9.54 -23.15
CA SER A 41 -7.76 -10.61 -23.32
C SER A 41 -9.20 -10.11 -23.55
N GLN A 42 -9.48 -8.88 -23.12
CA GLN A 42 -10.80 -8.24 -23.19
C GLN A 42 -11.00 -7.35 -24.43
N TYR A 43 -9.98 -7.31 -25.30
CA TYR A 43 -10.06 -6.60 -26.57
C TYR A 43 -10.34 -7.59 -27.71
N ASP A 44 -11.42 -7.38 -28.47
CA ASP A 44 -11.73 -8.15 -29.68
C ASP A 44 -11.08 -7.48 -30.91
N GLU A 45 -10.05 -8.14 -31.46
CA GLU A 45 -9.33 -7.66 -32.64
C GLU A 45 -10.19 -7.64 -33.93
N ARG A 46 -11.31 -8.38 -33.97
CA ARG A 46 -12.13 -8.52 -35.19
C ARG A 46 -12.98 -7.28 -35.42
N ASN A 47 -13.55 -6.72 -34.36
CA ASN A 47 -14.40 -5.55 -34.40
C ASN A 47 -13.77 -4.30 -33.78
N GLY A 48 -12.60 -4.45 -33.13
CA GLY A 48 -11.90 -3.33 -32.50
C GLY A 48 -12.56 -2.88 -31.20
N GLU A 49 -13.33 -3.75 -30.55
CA GLU A 49 -14.14 -3.39 -29.38
C GLU A 49 -13.56 -3.96 -28.08
N TRP A 50 -13.82 -3.25 -27.00
CA TRP A 50 -13.50 -3.67 -25.65
C TRP A 50 -14.73 -4.29 -24.94
N ASN A 51 -14.51 -5.29 -24.12
CA ASN A 51 -15.53 -5.83 -23.22
C ASN A 51 -15.79 -4.86 -22.06
N VAL A 52 -16.62 -3.86 -22.29
CA VAL A 52 -16.88 -2.76 -21.34
C VAL A 52 -17.48 -3.25 -20.03
N ASP A 53 -18.30 -4.31 -20.05
CA ASP A 53 -18.89 -4.88 -18.83
C ASP A 53 -17.81 -5.45 -17.91
N TYR A 54 -16.82 -6.13 -18.47
CA TYR A 54 -15.68 -6.64 -17.72
C TYR A 54 -14.82 -5.49 -17.18
N ILE A 55 -14.55 -4.47 -18.01
CA ILE A 55 -13.79 -3.28 -17.61
C ILE A 55 -14.49 -2.54 -16.46
N HIS A 56 -15.82 -2.41 -16.55
CA HIS A 56 -16.63 -1.84 -15.47
C HIS A 56 -16.47 -2.62 -14.16
N GLY A 57 -16.60 -3.95 -14.20
CA GLY A 57 -16.45 -4.79 -13.01
C GLY A 57 -15.07 -4.63 -12.35
N ILE A 58 -14.00 -4.68 -13.14
CA ILE A 58 -12.63 -4.47 -12.65
C ILE A 58 -12.44 -3.03 -12.12
N GLY A 59 -12.98 -2.03 -12.82
CA GLY A 59 -12.85 -0.63 -12.43
C GLY A 59 -13.51 -0.34 -11.08
N MET A 60 -14.71 -0.87 -10.87
CA MET A 60 -15.40 -0.75 -9.60
C MET A 60 -14.74 -1.53 -8.46
N TYR A 61 -14.11 -2.67 -8.78
CA TYR A 61 -13.30 -3.41 -7.82
C TYR A 61 -12.02 -2.62 -7.44
N ALA A 62 -11.30 -2.12 -8.44
CA ALA A 62 -10.10 -1.32 -8.24
C ALA A 62 -10.39 -0.04 -7.42
N LEU A 63 -11.53 0.60 -7.64
CA LEU A 63 -11.96 1.79 -6.89
C LEU A 63 -12.08 1.52 -5.38
N LYS A 64 -12.59 0.35 -4.96
CA LYS A 64 -12.66 -0.05 -3.54
C LYS A 64 -11.28 -0.13 -2.89
N ASP A 65 -10.26 -0.47 -3.67
CA ASP A 65 -8.87 -0.54 -3.23
C ASP A 65 -8.11 0.79 -3.44
N GLY A 66 -8.84 1.87 -3.78
CA GLY A 66 -8.30 3.22 -3.92
C GLY A 66 -7.58 3.49 -5.24
N TYR A 67 -7.88 2.71 -6.29
CA TYR A 67 -7.38 2.95 -7.63
C TYR A 67 -8.51 3.48 -8.52
N LEU A 68 -8.28 4.62 -9.16
CA LEU A 68 -9.15 5.12 -10.21
C LEU A 68 -8.53 4.73 -11.54
N ILE A 69 -9.26 3.99 -12.34
CA ILE A 69 -8.78 3.56 -13.65
C ILE A 69 -9.55 4.26 -14.78
N ARG A 70 -8.83 4.51 -15.87
CA ARG A 70 -9.36 5.00 -17.14
C ARG A 70 -8.76 4.18 -18.27
N LEU A 71 -9.61 3.56 -19.07
CA LEU A 71 -9.22 2.84 -20.26
C LEU A 71 -9.38 3.75 -21.47
N LEU A 72 -8.32 3.81 -22.28
CA LEU A 72 -8.26 4.58 -23.53
C LEU A 72 -8.00 3.63 -24.71
N ASP A 73 -8.54 3.96 -25.87
CA ASP A 73 -8.21 3.30 -27.13
C ASP A 73 -6.83 3.75 -27.66
N ARG A 74 -6.46 3.28 -28.85
CA ARG A 74 -5.19 3.66 -29.51
C ARG A 74 -5.10 5.14 -29.83
N GLU A 75 -6.23 5.76 -30.12
CA GLU A 75 -6.39 7.16 -30.50
C GLU A 75 -6.52 8.09 -29.27
N ASN A 76 -6.41 7.53 -28.06
CA ASN A 76 -6.62 8.20 -26.75
C ASN A 76 -8.07 8.64 -26.49
N HIS A 77 -9.07 8.06 -27.15
CA HIS A 77 -10.45 8.26 -26.75
C HIS A 77 -10.77 7.40 -25.54
N VAL A 78 -11.59 7.96 -24.64
CA VAL A 78 -11.99 7.26 -23.42
C VAL A 78 -12.98 6.15 -23.78
N VAL A 79 -12.60 4.92 -23.46
CA VAL A 79 -13.46 3.73 -23.57
C VAL A 79 -14.26 3.56 -22.29
N TRP A 80 -13.60 3.69 -21.14
CA TRP A 80 -14.22 3.63 -19.82
C TRP A 80 -13.42 4.46 -18.82
N ASP A 81 -14.14 5.10 -17.87
CA ASP A 81 -13.55 5.98 -16.87
C ASP A 81 -14.35 5.89 -15.57
N ALA A 82 -13.68 5.60 -14.47
CA ALA A 82 -14.28 5.49 -13.16
C ALA A 82 -14.98 6.81 -12.72
N GLU A 83 -14.35 7.97 -12.96
CA GLU A 83 -14.92 9.27 -12.60
C GLU A 83 -16.17 9.59 -13.39
N ASN A 84 -16.19 9.27 -14.70
CA ASN A 84 -17.37 9.49 -15.53
C ASN A 84 -18.52 8.53 -15.18
N HIS A 85 -18.17 7.35 -14.63
CA HIS A 85 -19.15 6.34 -14.24
C HIS A 85 -19.84 6.68 -12.91
N ASP A 86 -19.05 7.00 -11.88
CA ASP A 86 -19.54 7.41 -10.54
C ASP A 86 -18.59 8.42 -9.89
N MET A 87 -18.76 9.68 -10.27
CA MET A 87 -17.95 10.79 -9.74
C MET A 87 -18.09 10.92 -8.22
N THR A 88 -19.29 10.69 -7.68
CA THR A 88 -19.55 10.85 -6.24
C THR A 88 -18.77 9.83 -5.44
N LEU A 89 -18.81 8.56 -5.85
CA LEU A 89 -18.07 7.49 -5.19
C LEU A 89 -16.55 7.69 -5.33
N CYS A 90 -16.08 8.10 -6.51
CA CYS A 90 -14.66 8.40 -6.71
C CYS A 90 -14.17 9.50 -5.77
N HIS A 91 -14.89 10.61 -5.69
CA HIS A 91 -14.55 11.71 -4.78
C HIS A 91 -14.59 11.27 -3.31
N GLN A 92 -15.57 10.48 -2.91
CA GLN A 92 -15.67 9.95 -1.56
C GLN A 92 -14.44 9.11 -1.21
N VAL A 93 -14.10 8.12 -2.03
CA VAL A 93 -12.93 7.26 -1.82
C VAL A 93 -11.63 8.06 -1.77
N MET A 94 -11.43 9.00 -2.70
CA MET A 94 -10.25 9.87 -2.72
C MET A 94 -10.14 10.71 -1.43
N GLN A 95 -11.26 11.23 -0.95
CA GLN A 95 -11.29 12.07 0.25
C GLN A 95 -11.05 11.24 1.52
N GLU A 96 -11.63 10.05 1.61
CA GLU A 96 -11.40 9.12 2.71
C GLU A 96 -9.90 8.76 2.81
N ILE A 97 -9.28 8.36 1.71
CA ILE A 97 -7.84 8.04 1.67
C ILE A 97 -6.99 9.23 2.10
N ARG A 98 -7.28 10.42 1.56
CA ARG A 98 -6.53 11.64 1.93
C ARG A 98 -6.64 11.93 3.41
N THR A 99 -7.86 11.96 3.95
CA THR A 99 -8.12 12.26 5.36
C THR A 99 -7.42 11.23 6.27
N GLU A 100 -7.54 9.94 5.95
CA GLU A 100 -6.90 8.89 6.74
C GLU A 100 -5.37 8.99 6.73
N MET A 101 -4.78 9.32 5.57
CA MET A 101 -3.33 9.50 5.46
C MET A 101 -2.85 10.78 6.18
N GLU A 102 -3.59 11.88 6.09
CA GLU A 102 -3.28 13.13 6.81
C GLU A 102 -3.35 12.95 8.33
N GLU A 103 -4.33 12.18 8.83
CA GLU A 103 -4.47 11.91 10.27
C GLU A 103 -3.40 10.95 10.80
N LYS A 104 -3.17 9.84 10.10
CA LYS A 104 -2.29 8.76 10.58
C LYS A 104 -0.83 8.92 10.14
N ARG A 105 -0.58 9.69 9.09
CA ARG A 105 0.75 9.93 8.50
C ARG A 105 0.96 11.41 8.11
N PRO A 106 0.84 12.35 9.05
CA PRO A 106 0.88 13.79 8.76
C PRO A 106 2.21 14.26 8.14
N GLN A 107 3.26 13.47 8.25
CA GLN A 107 4.57 13.75 7.66
C GLN A 107 4.63 13.41 6.16
N LEU A 108 3.73 12.56 5.66
CA LEU A 108 3.64 12.19 4.25
C LEU A 108 2.77 13.23 3.52
N LYS A 109 3.40 13.99 2.64
CA LYS A 109 2.71 14.87 1.70
C LYS A 109 2.45 14.09 0.41
N GLY A 110 1.37 13.30 0.39
CA GLY A 110 0.97 12.56 -0.79
C GLY A 110 -0.11 13.29 -1.58
N GLU A 111 -0.24 12.88 -2.84
CA GLU A 111 -1.30 13.35 -3.75
C GLU A 111 -1.71 12.23 -4.71
N PHE A 112 -2.89 12.35 -5.30
CA PHE A 112 -3.29 11.42 -6.36
C PHE A 112 -2.47 11.69 -7.61
N SER A 113 -1.76 10.66 -8.07
CA SER A 113 -0.92 10.69 -9.27
C SER A 113 -1.38 9.63 -10.24
N THR A 114 -1.37 9.97 -11.54
CA THR A 114 -1.80 9.08 -12.63
C THR A 114 -0.58 8.49 -13.33
N TYR A 115 -0.60 7.18 -13.49
CA TYR A 115 0.44 6.42 -14.19
C TYR A 115 -0.18 5.74 -15.41
N ARG A 116 0.47 5.87 -16.56
CA ARG A 116 0.02 5.30 -17.83
C ARG A 116 0.76 4.02 -18.14
N TYR A 117 -0.02 3.00 -18.54
CA TYR A 117 0.48 1.68 -18.96
C TYR A 117 -0.02 1.36 -20.37
N ASP A 118 0.89 0.88 -21.22
CA ASP A 118 0.54 0.39 -22.55
C ASP A 118 -0.19 -0.95 -22.42
N ILE A 119 -1.33 -1.09 -23.08
CA ILE A 119 -2.00 -2.38 -23.22
C ILE A 119 -1.59 -2.99 -24.55
N ARG A 120 -0.85 -4.09 -24.49
CA ARG A 120 -0.29 -4.75 -25.66
C ARG A 120 -0.96 -6.08 -25.91
N LYS A 121 -1.40 -6.32 -27.13
CA LYS A 121 -1.88 -7.62 -27.60
C LYS A 121 -0.96 -8.10 -28.70
N ARG A 122 -0.27 -9.24 -28.49
CA ARG A 122 0.89 -9.64 -29.29
C ARG A 122 1.94 -8.51 -29.29
N ASP A 123 2.32 -7.98 -30.45
CA ASP A 123 3.32 -6.92 -30.56
C ASP A 123 2.74 -5.51 -30.78
N ALA A 124 1.40 -5.39 -30.79
CA ALA A 124 0.72 -4.13 -31.07
C ALA A 124 0.12 -3.51 -29.77
N ILE A 125 0.24 -2.20 -29.63
CA ILE A 125 -0.51 -1.46 -28.62
C ILE A 125 -1.97 -1.41 -29.07
N VAL A 126 -2.89 -1.87 -28.22
CA VAL A 126 -4.34 -1.87 -28.47
C VAL A 126 -5.08 -0.80 -27.67
N GLY A 127 -4.42 -0.18 -26.71
CA GLY A 127 -4.95 0.90 -25.90
C GLY A 127 -4.01 1.25 -24.75
N TYR A 128 -4.47 2.12 -23.87
CA TYR A 128 -3.74 2.58 -22.68
C TYR A 128 -4.61 2.46 -21.46
N LEU A 129 -3.98 2.12 -20.34
CA LEU A 129 -4.60 2.15 -19.03
C LEU A 129 -3.97 3.26 -18.19
N ASP A 130 -4.75 4.26 -17.84
CA ASP A 130 -4.38 5.25 -16.84
C ASP A 130 -4.86 4.76 -15.48
N VAL A 131 -3.95 4.66 -14.51
CA VAL A 131 -4.24 4.26 -13.14
C VAL A 131 -3.84 5.39 -12.21
N SER A 132 -4.81 5.94 -11.48
CA SER A 132 -4.57 7.00 -10.51
C SER A 132 -4.73 6.43 -9.10
N TYR A 133 -3.75 6.70 -8.24
CA TYR A 133 -3.79 6.34 -6.83
C TYR A 133 -3.00 7.35 -5.98
N TYR A 134 -3.21 7.33 -4.67
CA TYR A 134 -2.50 8.21 -3.75
C TYR A 134 -1.02 7.82 -3.66
N SER A 135 -0.14 8.72 -4.08
CA SER A 135 1.30 8.51 -4.25
C SER A 135 2.09 9.22 -3.15
N PRO A 136 3.24 8.71 -2.72
CA PRO A 136 3.94 7.53 -3.24
C PRO A 136 3.35 6.19 -2.78
N TYR A 137 2.54 6.19 -1.73
CA TYR A 137 1.78 5.05 -1.22
C TYR A 137 0.64 5.54 -0.33
N TYR A 138 -0.36 4.70 -0.10
CA TYR A 138 -1.29 4.87 1.01
C TYR A 138 -1.47 3.54 1.72
N PHE A 139 -1.85 3.62 2.99
CA PHE A 139 -2.19 2.47 3.80
C PHE A 139 -3.70 2.37 3.91
N ASN A 140 -4.23 1.20 3.67
CA ASN A 140 -5.61 0.88 3.98
C ASN A 140 -5.75 0.49 5.47
N GLU A 141 -6.97 0.34 5.95
CA GLU A 141 -7.23 -0.03 7.35
C GLU A 141 -6.52 -1.31 7.79
N SER A 142 -6.37 -2.30 6.89
CA SER A 142 -5.66 -3.56 7.16
C SER A 142 -4.16 -3.33 7.34
N ASP A 143 -3.57 -2.44 6.54
CA ASP A 143 -2.16 -2.06 6.61
C ASP A 143 -1.86 -1.39 7.97
N PHE A 144 -2.71 -0.46 8.39
CA PHE A 144 -2.57 0.18 9.71
C PHE A 144 -2.72 -0.81 10.85
N ARG A 145 -3.72 -1.70 10.82
CA ARG A 145 -3.88 -2.76 11.83
C ARG A 145 -2.68 -3.70 11.90
N PHE A 146 -2.09 -4.03 10.75
CA PHE A 146 -0.89 -4.85 10.70
C PHE A 146 0.31 -4.14 11.36
N LEU A 147 0.56 -2.88 11.04
CA LEU A 147 1.63 -2.07 11.66
C LEU A 147 1.44 -1.94 13.18
N ASP A 148 0.21 -1.69 13.64
CA ASP A 148 -0.11 -1.62 15.08
C ASP A 148 0.11 -2.96 15.79
N SER A 149 -0.20 -4.07 15.10
CA SER A 149 0.06 -5.41 15.63
C SER A 149 1.56 -5.66 15.77
N LEU A 150 2.34 -5.33 14.76
CA LEU A 150 3.81 -5.44 14.80
C LEU A 150 4.40 -4.59 15.92
N ASN A 151 3.94 -3.36 16.08
CA ASN A 151 4.42 -2.46 17.13
C ASN A 151 4.10 -3.01 18.53
N ARG A 152 2.90 -3.56 18.75
CA ARG A 152 2.54 -4.23 20.01
C ARG A 152 3.43 -5.44 20.30
N ILE A 153 3.75 -6.25 19.29
CA ILE A 153 4.66 -7.39 19.44
C ILE A 153 6.06 -6.91 19.82
N LEU A 154 6.58 -5.89 19.16
CA LEU A 154 7.89 -5.31 19.48
C LEU A 154 7.97 -4.79 20.91
N ILE A 155 6.95 -4.08 21.38
CA ILE A 155 6.85 -3.60 22.74
C ILE A 155 6.81 -4.79 23.72
N GLY A 156 6.04 -5.83 23.43
CA GLY A 156 5.96 -7.04 24.24
C GLY A 156 7.30 -7.74 24.37
N ILE A 157 8.02 -7.93 23.27
CA ILE A 157 9.37 -8.51 23.26
C ILE A 157 10.34 -7.63 24.09
N GLY A 158 10.28 -6.31 23.90
CA GLY A 158 11.10 -5.36 24.65
C GLY A 158 10.89 -5.47 26.17
N LEU A 159 9.65 -5.60 26.61
CA LEU A 159 9.31 -5.79 28.03
C LEU A 159 9.84 -7.13 28.57
N VAL A 160 9.71 -8.20 27.83
CA VAL A 160 10.24 -9.53 28.24
C VAL A 160 11.77 -9.48 28.38
N VAL A 161 12.46 -8.89 27.39
CA VAL A 161 13.92 -8.74 27.42
C VAL A 161 14.36 -7.88 28.62
N LEU A 162 13.66 -6.78 28.88
CA LEU A 162 13.95 -5.90 30.00
C LEU A 162 13.79 -6.61 31.33
N THR A 163 12.66 -7.31 31.55
CA THR A 163 12.40 -8.05 32.79
C THR A 163 13.43 -9.16 33.02
N ALA A 164 13.79 -9.91 31.97
CA ALA A 164 14.83 -10.94 32.05
C ALA A 164 16.21 -10.33 32.41
N ALA A 165 16.55 -9.20 31.81
CA ALA A 165 17.82 -8.52 32.10
C ALA A 165 17.89 -7.99 33.55
N VAL A 166 16.79 -7.43 34.07
CA VAL A 166 16.71 -6.99 35.48
C VAL A 166 16.82 -8.19 36.42
N ALA A 167 16.11 -9.27 36.15
CA ALA A 167 16.18 -10.50 36.96
C ALA A 167 17.61 -11.09 37.00
N MET A 168 18.27 -11.19 35.83
CA MET A 168 19.65 -11.66 35.80
C MET A 168 20.61 -10.71 36.50
N GLY A 169 20.46 -9.41 36.33
CA GLY A 169 21.30 -8.41 37.02
C GLY A 169 21.17 -8.47 38.54
N THR A 170 19.94 -8.62 39.06
CA THR A 170 19.70 -8.75 40.51
C THR A 170 20.26 -10.06 41.05
N MET A 171 20.15 -11.17 40.30
CA MET A 171 20.73 -12.46 40.68
C MET A 171 22.24 -12.39 40.78
N LEU A 172 22.90 -11.79 39.80
CA LEU A 172 24.37 -11.60 39.77
C LEU A 172 24.80 -10.67 40.93
N ALA A 173 24.11 -9.55 41.12
CA ALA A 173 24.42 -8.63 42.21
C ALA A 173 24.34 -9.31 43.59
N LYS A 174 23.30 -10.12 43.83
CA LYS A 174 23.15 -10.88 45.08
C LYS A 174 24.31 -11.91 45.27
N ARG A 175 24.73 -12.60 44.23
CA ARG A 175 25.87 -13.57 44.29
C ARG A 175 27.21 -12.89 44.58
N LEU A 176 27.43 -11.70 44.06
CA LEU A 176 28.66 -10.95 44.24
C LEU A 176 28.71 -10.18 45.56
N SER A 177 27.53 -9.88 46.14
CA SER A 177 27.42 -9.11 47.40
C SER A 177 27.29 -9.98 48.66
N VAL A 178 27.35 -11.33 48.56
CA VAL A 178 27.48 -12.22 49.73
C VAL A 178 28.95 -12.32 50.05
N PRO A 179 29.46 -11.63 51.10
CA PRO A 179 30.86 -11.81 51.54
C PRO A 179 31.03 -13.22 52.12
N LEU A 180 32.17 -13.81 51.86
CA LEU A 180 32.69 -14.99 52.55
C LEU A 180 32.77 -14.76 54.04
#